data_d8252bffb4d6171d200100f848d5a034
#
_entry.id   d8252bffb4d6171d200100f848d5a034
#
_cell.length_a   1.000
_cell.length_b   1.000
_cell.length_c   1.000
_cell.angle_alpha   90.00
_cell.angle_beta   90.00
_cell.angle_gamma   90.00
#
_symmetry.space_group_name_H-M   'P 1'
#
loop_
_entity.id
_entity.type
_entity.pdbx_description
1 polymer ?
#
loop_
_entity_poly.entity_id
_entity_poly.type
_entity_poly.pdbx_seq_one_letter_code
_entity_poly.pdbx_strand_id
1 'polypeptide(L)'
;MELSGTSILLRVFTGEADHIGHMPVYECIIKAAREKNIAGATVLRGIMGFGASSVIHTARLIEISGDLPIVVEIVDTENKIEEFIPVIQQIFEQSKKGGLITTEKVNVLFYHPDK
;
A
#
# COMPACT_ATOMS: atom_id res chain seq x y z
N MET A 1 -8.74 20.11 -3.76
CA MET A 1 -7.64 19.74 -2.85
C MET A 1 -6.32 20.21 -3.41
N GLU A 2 -5.53 20.84 -2.58
CA GLU A 2 -4.18 21.23 -2.96
C GLU A 2 -3.16 20.27 -2.36
N LEU A 3 -2.17 19.90 -3.14
CA LEU A 3 -1.08 19.05 -2.71
C LEU A 3 0.21 19.59 -3.29
N SER A 4 0.98 20.28 -2.45
CA SER A 4 2.25 20.86 -2.85
C SER A 4 3.14 21.03 -1.62
N GLY A 5 4.45 21.13 -1.85
CA GLY A 5 5.40 21.29 -0.77
C GLY A 5 5.56 20.00 0.03
N THR A 6 5.77 20.13 1.33
CA THR A 6 6.01 18.99 2.21
C THR A 6 4.75 18.15 2.36
N SER A 7 4.85 16.90 1.99
CA SER A 7 3.79 15.91 2.09
C SER A 7 4.39 14.63 2.64
N ILE A 8 3.58 13.58 2.73
CA ILE A 8 4.03 12.29 3.27
C ILE A 8 3.90 11.23 2.19
N LEU A 9 4.95 10.45 2.01
CA LEU A 9 4.91 9.23 1.22
C LEU A 9 4.67 8.08 2.18
N LEU A 10 3.57 7.38 1.96
CA LEU A 10 3.20 6.18 2.72
C LEU A 10 3.45 4.97 1.86
N ARG A 11 4.16 3.98 2.41
CA ARG A 11 4.33 2.68 1.75
C ARG A 11 3.73 1.60 2.61
N VAL A 12 2.99 0.71 1.97
CA VAL A 12 2.40 -0.45 2.63
C VAL A 12 2.93 -1.69 1.94
N PHE A 13 3.56 -2.56 2.73
CA PHE A 13 4.15 -3.80 2.22
C PHE A 13 3.26 -4.96 2.62
N THR A 14 2.84 -5.75 1.64
CA THR A 14 1.93 -6.88 1.86
C THR A 14 2.28 -7.98 0.84
N GLY A 15 1.63 -9.12 0.94
CA GLY A 15 1.82 -10.22 -0.01
C GLY A 15 0.72 -10.20 -1.06
N GLU A 16 1.04 -10.62 -2.27
CA GLU A 16 0.05 -10.67 -3.35
C GLU A 16 -1.10 -11.61 -3.03
N ALA A 17 -0.82 -12.71 -2.35
CA ALA A 17 -1.83 -13.71 -2.02
C ALA A 17 -2.63 -13.38 -0.76
N ASP A 18 -2.26 -12.34 -0.01
CA ASP A 18 -3.01 -11.95 1.19
C ASP A 18 -4.36 -11.38 0.75
N HIS A 19 -5.43 -11.78 1.42
CA HIS A 19 -6.77 -11.39 1.00
C HIS A 19 -7.74 -11.36 2.17
N ILE A 20 -8.84 -10.66 1.96
CA ILE A 20 -10.02 -10.66 2.83
C ILE A 20 -11.16 -11.19 1.97
N GLY A 21 -11.68 -12.39 2.32
CA GLY A 21 -12.63 -13.04 1.44
C GLY A 21 -12.00 -13.30 0.07
N HIS A 22 -12.58 -12.73 -0.98
CA HIS A 22 -12.06 -12.89 -2.34
C HIS A 22 -11.25 -11.69 -2.82
N MET A 23 -11.12 -10.64 -1.99
CA MET A 23 -10.43 -9.43 -2.40
C MET A 23 -8.99 -9.40 -1.86
N PRO A 24 -7.99 -9.26 -2.71
CA PRO A 24 -6.61 -9.09 -2.23
C PRO A 24 -6.48 -7.88 -1.30
N VAL A 25 -5.59 -8.00 -0.32
CA VAL A 25 -5.36 -6.91 0.63
C VAL A 25 -5.01 -5.61 -0.08
N TYR A 26 -4.15 -5.68 -1.10
CA TYR A 26 -3.77 -4.45 -1.81
C TYR A 26 -4.96 -3.80 -2.50
N GLU A 27 -5.92 -4.57 -3.01
CA GLU A 27 -7.14 -4.01 -3.59
C GLU A 27 -8.03 -3.38 -2.52
N CYS A 28 -8.11 -3.99 -1.34
CA CYS A 28 -8.84 -3.41 -0.21
C CYS A 28 -8.27 -2.03 0.14
N ILE A 29 -6.94 -1.91 0.14
CA ILE A 29 -6.27 -0.64 0.45
C ILE A 29 -6.57 0.40 -0.63
N ILE A 30 -6.48 0.02 -1.90
CA ILE A 30 -6.78 0.94 -3.01
C ILE A 30 -8.22 1.41 -2.96
N LYS A 31 -9.16 0.50 -2.72
CA LYS A 31 -10.57 0.85 -2.61
C LYS A 31 -10.81 1.82 -1.45
N ALA A 32 -10.22 1.54 -0.29
CA ALA A 32 -10.35 2.42 0.87
C ALA A 32 -9.73 3.79 0.61
N ALA A 33 -8.57 3.84 -0.06
CA ALA A 33 -7.92 5.10 -0.40
C ALA A 33 -8.81 5.96 -1.28
N ARG A 34 -9.47 5.34 -2.25
CA ARG A 34 -10.37 6.04 -3.13
C ARG A 34 -11.60 6.57 -2.39
N GLU A 35 -12.17 5.77 -1.51
CA GLU A 35 -13.31 6.18 -0.69
C GLU A 35 -12.99 7.33 0.26
N LYS A 36 -11.74 7.40 0.74
CA LYS A 36 -11.28 8.45 1.64
C LYS A 36 -10.71 9.66 0.90
N ASN A 37 -10.85 9.71 -0.41
CA ASN A 37 -10.38 10.83 -1.22
C ASN A 37 -8.88 11.09 -1.11
N ILE A 38 -8.10 10.03 -1.02
CA ILE A 38 -6.64 10.13 -1.08
C ILE A 38 -6.25 10.61 -2.49
N ALA A 39 -5.20 11.43 -2.57
CA ALA A 39 -4.78 12.08 -3.81
C ALA A 39 -4.43 11.09 -4.93
N GLY A 40 -3.87 9.94 -4.59
CA GLY A 40 -3.54 8.92 -5.56
C GLY A 40 -2.86 7.74 -4.88
N ALA A 41 -2.82 6.61 -5.57
CA ALA A 41 -2.18 5.41 -5.05
C ALA A 41 -1.66 4.58 -6.20
N THR A 42 -0.51 3.94 -6.00
CA THR A 42 0.11 3.07 -6.98
C THR A 42 0.45 1.75 -6.33
N VAL A 43 0.17 0.66 -7.03
CA VAL A 43 0.53 -0.68 -6.57
C VAL A 43 1.69 -1.19 -7.41
N LEU A 44 2.75 -1.62 -6.73
CA LEU A 44 3.92 -2.20 -7.38
C LEU A 44 4.07 -3.65 -6.93
N ARG A 45 4.41 -4.51 -7.87
CA ARG A 45 4.71 -5.90 -7.56
C ARG A 45 6.23 -6.08 -7.55
N GLY A 46 6.76 -6.57 -6.44
CA GLY A 46 8.17 -6.89 -6.35
C GLY A 46 8.46 -8.20 -7.07
N ILE A 47 9.64 -8.28 -7.68
CA ILE A 47 10.03 -9.50 -8.39
C ILE A 47 10.64 -10.54 -7.45
N MET A 48 10.98 -10.14 -6.23
CA MET A 48 11.58 -11.01 -5.21
C MET A 48 11.51 -10.30 -3.87
N GLY A 49 11.38 -11.06 -2.80
CA GLY A 49 11.46 -10.51 -1.46
C GLY A 49 11.02 -11.52 -0.40
N PHE A 50 11.18 -11.12 0.86
CA PHE A 50 10.66 -11.89 1.98
C PHE A 50 10.25 -10.95 3.09
N GLY A 51 9.27 -11.38 3.86
CA GLY A 51 8.79 -10.63 5.02
C GLY A 51 9.13 -11.32 6.33
N ALA A 52 8.32 -11.06 7.35
CA ALA A 52 8.56 -11.58 8.70
C ALA A 52 8.60 -13.11 8.77
N SER A 53 7.99 -13.80 7.82
CA SER A 53 8.02 -15.26 7.76
C SER A 53 9.35 -15.81 7.27
N SER A 54 10.23 -14.95 6.74
CA SER A 54 11.53 -15.31 6.18
C SER A 54 11.47 -16.25 4.98
N VAL A 55 10.30 -16.31 4.33
CA VAL A 55 10.14 -17.08 3.09
C VAL A 55 10.44 -16.17 1.91
N ILE A 56 11.38 -16.59 1.06
CA ILE A 56 11.76 -15.80 -0.12
C ILE A 56 10.74 -16.06 -1.23
N HIS A 57 10.12 -14.97 -1.73
CA HIS A 57 9.16 -15.02 -2.82
C HIS A 57 9.77 -14.37 -4.05
N THR A 58 9.87 -15.12 -5.14
CA THR A 58 10.41 -14.65 -6.41
C THR A 58 9.43 -14.95 -7.53
N ALA A 59 9.60 -14.28 -8.68
CA ALA A 59 8.79 -14.58 -9.86
C ALA A 59 8.90 -16.04 -10.26
N ARG A 60 10.04 -16.67 -9.97
CA ARG A 60 10.26 -18.09 -10.23
C ARG A 60 9.42 -18.95 -9.30
N LEU A 61 9.30 -18.55 -8.02
CA LEU A 61 8.53 -19.29 -7.03
C LEU A 61 7.03 -19.02 -7.15
N ILE A 62 6.62 -17.91 -7.77
CA ILE A 62 5.20 -17.59 -7.87
C ILE A 62 4.45 -18.63 -8.68
N GLU A 63 5.11 -19.28 -9.61
CA GLU A 63 4.50 -20.38 -10.34
C GLU A 63 4.09 -21.50 -9.40
N ILE A 64 4.72 -21.57 -8.23
CA ILE A 64 4.45 -22.59 -7.23
C ILE A 64 3.56 -22.03 -6.12
N SER A 65 3.89 -20.86 -5.55
CA SER A 65 3.21 -20.31 -4.39
C SER A 65 2.15 -19.26 -4.72
N GLY A 66 2.26 -18.61 -5.86
CA GLY A 66 1.32 -17.56 -6.25
C GLY A 66 1.42 -16.30 -5.40
N ASP A 67 2.57 -16.05 -4.77
CA ASP A 67 2.71 -14.94 -3.83
C ASP A 67 4.01 -14.17 -4.07
N LEU A 68 3.86 -12.91 -4.48
CA LEU A 68 4.99 -11.98 -4.61
C LEU A 68 4.76 -10.79 -3.67
N PRO A 69 5.83 -10.09 -3.28
CA PRO A 69 5.67 -8.90 -2.45
C PRO A 69 4.98 -7.78 -3.23
N ILE A 70 4.09 -7.08 -2.54
CA ILE A 70 3.35 -5.95 -3.08
C ILE A 70 3.69 -4.72 -2.25
N VAL A 71 3.89 -3.58 -2.93
CA VAL A 71 4.06 -2.28 -2.27
C VAL A 71 2.97 -1.36 -2.78
N VAL A 72 2.20 -0.78 -1.86
CA VAL A 72 1.24 0.28 -2.20
C VAL A 72 1.86 1.60 -1.79
N GLU A 73 1.97 2.54 -2.73
CA GLU A 73 2.55 3.87 -2.49
C GLU A 73 1.47 4.93 -2.61
N ILE A 74 1.43 5.81 -1.63
CA ILE A 74 0.46 6.90 -1.54
C ILE A 74 1.19 8.16 -1.11
N VAL A 75 0.91 9.29 -1.77
CA VAL A 75 1.40 10.59 -1.34
C VAL A 75 0.20 11.48 -1.07
N ASP A 76 0.16 12.09 0.11
CA ASP A 76 -0.88 13.04 0.46
C ASP A 76 -0.37 13.93 1.59
N THR A 77 -1.24 14.82 2.08
CA THR A 77 -0.91 15.67 3.21
C THR A 77 -0.74 14.85 4.48
N GLU A 78 -0.03 15.40 5.45
CA GLU A 78 0.20 14.71 6.72
C GLU A 78 -1.11 14.30 7.39
N ASN A 79 -2.08 15.21 7.43
CA ASN A 79 -3.37 14.91 8.05
C ASN A 79 -4.10 13.75 7.39
N LYS A 80 -4.11 13.73 6.06
CA LYS A 80 -4.79 12.67 5.32
C LYS A 80 -4.11 11.33 5.56
N ILE A 81 -2.78 11.32 5.58
CA ILE A 81 -2.03 10.09 5.84
C ILE A 81 -2.28 9.59 7.27
N GLU A 82 -2.24 10.49 8.26
CA GLU A 82 -2.51 10.11 9.65
C GLU A 82 -3.90 9.49 9.83
N GLU A 83 -4.90 10.02 9.14
CA GLU A 83 -6.25 9.49 9.20
C GLU A 83 -6.38 8.15 8.47
N PHE A 84 -5.55 7.92 7.48
CA PHE A 84 -5.63 6.72 6.66
C PHE A 84 -4.91 5.51 7.27
N ILE A 85 -3.87 5.74 8.06
CA ILE A 85 -3.10 4.65 8.67
C ILE A 85 -3.99 3.69 9.48
N PRO A 86 -4.89 4.16 10.36
CA PRO A 86 -5.79 3.25 11.09
C PRO A 86 -6.66 2.40 10.18
N VAL A 87 -7.06 2.93 9.03
CA VAL A 87 -7.86 2.18 8.06
C VAL A 87 -7.05 0.98 7.53
N ILE A 88 -5.78 1.21 7.21
CA ILE A 88 -4.90 0.14 6.74
C ILE A 88 -4.66 -0.89 7.83
N GLN A 89 -4.45 -0.44 9.07
CA GLN A 89 -4.24 -1.34 10.20
C GLN A 89 -5.43 -2.26 10.40
N GLN A 90 -6.64 -1.72 10.25
CA GLN A 90 -7.86 -2.52 10.36
C GLN A 90 -7.96 -3.55 9.24
N ILE A 91 -7.55 -3.18 8.03
CA ILE A 91 -7.51 -4.12 6.91
C ILE A 91 -6.57 -5.29 7.23
N PHE A 92 -5.39 -5.00 7.78
CA PHE A 92 -4.47 -6.05 8.19
C PHE A 92 -5.09 -6.96 9.26
N GLU A 93 -5.77 -6.39 10.25
CA GLU A 93 -6.44 -7.19 11.28
C GLU A 93 -7.47 -8.13 10.68
N GLN A 94 -8.26 -7.64 9.73
CA GLN A 94 -9.28 -8.45 9.08
C GLN A 94 -8.67 -9.57 8.24
N SER A 95 -7.56 -9.31 7.61
CA SER A 95 -6.88 -10.32 6.78
C SER A 95 -6.15 -11.37 7.61
N LYS A 96 -5.86 -11.05 8.87
CA LYS A 96 -5.06 -11.88 9.78
C LYS A 96 -3.65 -12.12 9.25
N LYS A 97 -3.17 -11.23 8.38
CA LYS A 97 -1.82 -11.27 7.85
C LYS A 97 -1.04 -10.08 8.36
N GLY A 98 0.27 -10.25 8.46
CA GLY A 98 1.14 -9.15 8.81
C GLY A 98 1.45 -8.28 7.62
N GLY A 99 2.01 -7.13 7.90
CA GLY A 99 2.45 -6.20 6.88
C GLY A 99 3.36 -5.17 7.50
N LEU A 100 3.83 -4.25 6.68
CA LEU A 100 4.70 -3.17 7.12
C LEU A 100 4.16 -1.87 6.57
N ILE A 101 4.08 -0.86 7.42
CA ILE A 101 3.67 0.49 7.01
C ILE A 101 4.82 1.42 7.33
N THR A 102 5.27 2.17 6.34
CA THR A 102 6.32 3.17 6.54
C THR A 102 5.86 4.51 6.01
N THR A 103 6.39 5.59 6.58
CA THR A 103 6.15 6.94 6.08
C THR A 103 7.46 7.68 6.00
N GLU A 104 7.55 8.61 5.05
CA GLU A 104 8.66 9.55 4.97
C GLU A 104 8.17 10.86 4.38
N LYS A 105 8.86 11.94 4.72
CA LYS A 105 8.53 13.26 4.17
C LYS A 105 9.03 13.34 2.74
N VAL A 106 8.20 13.89 1.87
CA VAL A 106 8.58 14.14 0.47
C VAL A 106 8.18 15.56 0.12
N ASN A 107 8.86 16.13 -0.86
CA ASN A 107 8.54 17.45 -1.36
C ASN A 107 7.83 17.29 -2.69
N VAL A 108 6.55 17.63 -2.74
CA VAL A 108 5.75 17.56 -3.97
C VAL A 108 6.04 18.80 -4.80
N LEU A 109 6.62 18.60 -5.97
CA LEU A 109 6.98 19.69 -6.88
C LEU A 109 5.85 20.03 -7.82
N PHE A 110 5.02 19.06 -8.15
CA PHE A 110 3.92 19.25 -9.08
C PHE A 110 2.86 18.19 -8.84
N TYR A 111 1.62 18.62 -8.74
CA TYR A 111 0.47 17.73 -8.67
C TYR A 111 -0.72 18.46 -9.28
N HIS A 112 -1.31 17.87 -10.30
CA HIS A 112 -2.47 18.45 -10.98
C HIS A 112 -3.40 17.31 -11.40
N PRO A 113 -4.55 17.20 -10.75
CA PRO A 113 -5.49 16.13 -11.12
C PRO A 113 -6.06 16.39 -12.53
N ASP A 114 -6.37 15.31 -13.22
CA ASP A 114 -7.06 15.39 -14.51
C ASP A 114 -8.44 16.02 -14.35
N LYS A 115 -8.89 16.66 -15.38
CA LYS A 115 -10.21 17.28 -15.39
C LYS A 115 -11.28 16.36 -15.97
#